data_287de2b1fe943d69cf7c5163a7799a8f
#
_entry.id   287de2b1fe943d69cf7c5163a7799a8f
#
_cell.length_a   1.000
_cell.length_b   1.000
_cell.length_c   1.000
_cell.angle_alpha   90.00
_cell.angle_beta   90.00
_cell.angle_gamma   90.00
#
_symmetry.space_group_name_H-M   'P 1'
#
loop_
_entity.id
_entity.type
_entity.pdbx_description
1 polymer ?
#
loop_
_entity_poly.entity_id
_entity_poly.type
_entity_poly.pdbx_seq_one_letter_code
_entity_poly.pdbx_strand_id
1 'polypeptide(L)'
;MTERLPRKRSRHVALVLAGTATLALAGCEDDRMDAQSFPDLESCIAASKQETLWFTEEDCRKNFAAAQQEFLETAPRYESRELCEQEHGAGNCGGDPAQTQEAQNSGGGFSFMPLLVGYMMGSMLSRGGGISSQPMVRTADGRFSTPKGDQSF
;
A
#
# COMPACT_ATOMS: atom_id res chain seq x y z
N MET A 1 -6.17 75.36 26.22
CA MET A 1 -6.35 74.30 27.25
C MET A 1 -7.18 73.22 26.59
N THR A 2 -6.53 72.18 26.09
CA THR A 2 -7.19 71.04 25.43
C THR A 2 -6.89 69.81 26.28
N GLU A 3 -7.88 69.37 26.98
CA GLU A 3 -7.88 68.19 27.91
C GLU A 3 -7.96 66.91 27.09
N ARG A 4 -6.94 66.04 27.20
CA ARG A 4 -6.92 64.72 26.54
C ARG A 4 -7.54 63.71 27.52
N LEU A 5 -8.69 63.16 27.13
CA LEU A 5 -9.35 62.07 27.84
C LEU A 5 -8.56 60.76 27.71
N PRO A 6 -8.34 59.98 28.80
CA PRO A 6 -7.66 58.74 28.74
C PRO A 6 -8.53 57.62 28.14
N ARG A 7 -8.03 56.99 27.08
CA ARG A 7 -8.67 55.85 26.43
C ARG A 7 -8.57 54.62 27.34
N LYS A 8 -9.65 54.22 27.95
CA LYS A 8 -9.75 52.96 28.68
C LYS A 8 -9.65 51.79 27.70
N ARG A 9 -8.52 51.11 27.67
CA ARG A 9 -8.34 49.85 26.93
C ARG A 9 -9.11 48.78 27.64
N SER A 10 -10.14 48.23 26.99
CA SER A 10 -10.95 47.14 27.47
C SER A 10 -10.09 45.85 27.56
N ARG A 11 -9.91 45.37 28.78
CA ARG A 11 -9.15 44.14 29.09
C ARG A 11 -9.85 42.84 28.63
N HIS A 12 -11.04 42.97 28.07
CA HIS A 12 -11.86 41.81 27.71
C HIS A 12 -11.63 41.32 26.27
N VAL A 13 -10.95 42.12 25.40
CA VAL A 13 -10.68 41.72 24.02
C VAL A 13 -9.48 40.78 23.90
N ALA A 14 -8.57 40.79 24.88
CA ALA A 14 -7.37 39.95 24.87
C ALA A 14 -7.62 38.46 25.26
N LEU A 15 -8.76 38.17 25.92
CA LEU A 15 -9.07 36.82 26.40
C LEU A 15 -9.82 35.95 25.37
N VAL A 16 -10.44 36.58 24.36
CA VAL A 16 -11.20 35.84 23.30
C VAL A 16 -10.30 35.33 22.19
N LEU A 17 -9.12 35.93 21.98
CA LEU A 17 -8.17 35.50 20.95
C LEU A 17 -7.24 34.35 21.39
N ALA A 18 -7.17 34.03 22.68
CA ALA A 18 -6.37 32.91 23.18
C ALA A 18 -7.10 31.56 23.16
N GLY A 19 -8.42 31.56 22.98
CA GLY A 19 -9.25 30.34 23.01
C GLY A 19 -9.44 29.62 21.68
N THR A 20 -9.09 30.23 20.55
CA THR A 20 -9.31 29.65 19.21
C THR A 20 -8.09 28.96 18.60
N ALA A 21 -6.93 29.03 19.23
CA ALA A 21 -5.70 28.44 18.70
C ALA A 21 -5.46 26.96 19.15
N THR A 22 -6.25 26.44 20.07
CA THR A 22 -6.05 25.07 20.62
C THR A 22 -6.93 24.00 20.00
N LEU A 23 -7.84 24.34 19.07
CA LEU A 23 -8.74 23.37 18.43
C LEU A 23 -8.24 22.85 17.09
N ALA A 24 -7.09 23.30 16.58
CA ALA A 24 -6.58 22.91 15.27
C ALA A 24 -5.52 21.77 15.30
N LEU A 25 -5.20 21.22 16.47
CA LEU A 25 -4.20 20.16 16.63
C LEU A 25 -4.77 18.76 16.93
N ALA A 26 -6.10 18.61 16.97
CA ALA A 26 -6.77 17.35 17.27
C ALA A 26 -7.24 16.60 16.00
N GLY A 27 -6.61 16.81 14.86
CA GLY A 27 -7.08 16.30 13.56
C GLY A 27 -6.11 15.42 12.79
N CYS A 28 -5.03 14.96 13.39
CA CYS A 28 -4.18 13.91 12.81
C CYS A 28 -4.14 12.73 13.79
N GLU A 29 -5.27 12.05 13.95
CA GLU A 29 -5.21 10.63 14.30
C GLU A 29 -4.73 9.94 13.04
N ASP A 30 -3.45 9.57 13.03
CA ASP A 30 -2.92 8.55 12.12
C ASP A 30 -3.83 7.33 12.28
N ASP A 31 -4.68 7.08 11.30
CA ASP A 31 -5.29 5.77 11.10
C ASP A 31 -4.13 4.80 10.80
N ARG A 32 -3.45 4.35 11.86
CA ARG A 32 -2.45 3.30 11.75
C ARG A 32 -3.17 2.05 11.34
N MET A 33 -3.19 1.82 10.05
CA MET A 33 -3.56 0.52 9.52
C MET A 33 -2.42 -0.43 9.90
N ASP A 34 -2.74 -1.42 10.72
CA ASP A 34 -1.81 -2.51 10.96
C ASP A 34 -1.65 -3.28 9.63
N ALA A 35 -0.53 -3.06 8.98
CA ALA A 35 -0.18 -3.73 7.74
C ALA A 35 1.06 -4.59 7.95
N GLN A 36 1.05 -5.79 7.40
CA GLN A 36 2.18 -6.72 7.42
C GLN A 36 2.43 -7.25 6.02
N SER A 37 3.71 -7.40 5.67
CA SER A 37 4.13 -7.94 4.39
C SER A 37 4.72 -9.34 4.56
N PHE A 38 4.41 -10.22 3.61
CA PHE A 38 4.86 -11.60 3.59
C PHE A 38 5.42 -11.94 2.20
N PRO A 39 6.59 -12.59 2.13
CA PRO A 39 7.15 -13.04 0.85
C PRO A 39 6.32 -14.18 0.23
N ASP A 40 5.67 -14.99 1.06
CA ASP A 40 4.93 -16.17 0.64
C ASP A 40 3.85 -16.56 1.66
N LEU A 41 3.02 -17.53 1.29
CA LEU A 41 1.95 -18.04 2.13
C LEU A 41 2.46 -18.69 3.42
N GLU A 42 3.57 -19.42 3.34
CA GLU A 42 4.10 -20.15 4.50
C GLU A 42 4.58 -19.22 5.59
N SER A 43 5.22 -18.12 5.19
CA SER A 43 5.65 -17.05 6.11
C SER A 43 4.48 -16.40 6.84
N CYS A 44 3.35 -16.17 6.15
CA CYS A 44 2.13 -15.66 6.77
C CYS A 44 1.55 -16.67 7.76
N ILE A 45 1.43 -17.96 7.36
CA ILE A 45 0.91 -19.03 8.22
C ILE A 45 1.81 -19.21 9.45
N ALA A 46 3.12 -19.13 9.29
CA ALA A 46 4.03 -19.20 10.42
C ALA A 46 3.83 -18.04 11.40
N ALA A 47 3.62 -16.84 10.86
CA ALA A 47 3.33 -15.65 11.66
C ALA A 47 1.97 -15.73 12.38
N SER A 48 0.92 -16.24 11.70
CA SER A 48 -0.44 -16.34 12.28
C SER A 48 -0.54 -17.22 13.51
N LYS A 49 0.46 -18.07 13.76
CA LYS A 49 0.55 -18.92 14.97
C LYS A 49 1.01 -18.15 16.21
N GLN A 50 1.40 -16.89 16.06
CA GLN A 50 1.74 -16.02 17.18
C GLN A 50 0.46 -15.41 17.74
N GLU A 51 0.19 -15.58 19.02
CA GLU A 51 -1.06 -15.17 19.69
C GLU A 51 -1.35 -13.66 19.70
N THR A 52 -0.39 -12.85 19.25
CA THR A 52 -0.51 -11.38 19.24
C THR A 52 -1.00 -10.80 17.92
N LEU A 53 -1.21 -11.62 16.88
CA LEU A 53 -1.57 -11.14 15.56
C LEU A 53 -3.08 -11.16 15.32
N TRP A 54 -3.55 -10.22 14.53
CA TRP A 54 -4.97 -9.95 14.24
C TRP A 54 -5.53 -10.78 13.08
N PHE A 55 -4.73 -11.67 12.49
CA PHE A 55 -5.13 -12.52 11.35
C PHE A 55 -4.86 -14.01 11.64
N THR A 56 -5.60 -14.86 10.95
CA THR A 56 -5.58 -16.32 11.09
C THR A 56 -4.89 -16.99 9.89
N GLU A 57 -4.63 -18.31 9.97
CA GLU A 57 -4.15 -19.08 8.84
C GLU A 57 -5.12 -19.05 7.64
N GLU A 58 -6.43 -19.03 7.90
CA GLU A 58 -7.44 -18.91 6.83
C GLU A 58 -7.35 -17.55 6.12
N ASP A 59 -7.14 -16.47 6.89
CA ASP A 59 -6.91 -15.14 6.34
C ASP A 59 -5.65 -15.11 5.46
N CYS A 60 -4.57 -15.79 5.86
CA CYS A 60 -3.37 -15.92 5.04
C CYS A 60 -3.68 -16.58 3.68
N ARG A 61 -4.39 -17.71 3.68
CA ARG A 61 -4.73 -18.45 2.45
C ARG A 61 -5.62 -17.61 1.53
N LYS A 62 -6.65 -16.99 2.09
CA LYS A 62 -7.60 -16.17 1.34
C LYS A 62 -6.92 -14.94 0.73
N ASN A 63 -6.13 -14.23 1.52
CA ASN A 63 -5.49 -13.00 1.06
C ASN A 63 -4.33 -13.26 0.11
N PHE A 64 -3.59 -14.36 0.27
CA PHE A 64 -2.60 -14.77 -0.70
C PHE A 64 -3.22 -15.09 -2.06
N ALA A 65 -4.31 -15.85 -2.09
CA ALA A 65 -5.02 -16.16 -3.33
C ALA A 65 -5.57 -14.89 -4.00
N ALA A 66 -6.14 -13.95 -3.23
CA ALA A 66 -6.61 -12.67 -3.73
C ALA A 66 -5.48 -11.82 -4.32
N ALA A 67 -4.33 -11.75 -3.63
CA ALA A 67 -3.16 -11.03 -4.13
C ALA A 67 -2.60 -11.64 -5.42
N GLN A 68 -2.57 -12.97 -5.53
CA GLN A 68 -2.17 -13.64 -6.79
C GLN A 68 -3.11 -13.32 -7.94
N GLN A 69 -4.43 -13.36 -7.70
CA GLN A 69 -5.41 -13.02 -8.72
C GLN A 69 -5.28 -11.56 -9.16
N GLU A 70 -5.21 -10.63 -8.22
CA GLU A 70 -5.00 -9.21 -8.51
C GLU A 70 -3.70 -8.97 -9.29
N PHE A 71 -2.63 -9.66 -8.92
CA PHE A 71 -1.36 -9.61 -9.64
C PHE A 71 -1.52 -10.01 -11.11
N LEU A 72 -2.16 -11.14 -11.39
CA LEU A 72 -2.37 -11.62 -12.77
C LEU A 72 -3.23 -10.66 -13.60
N GLU A 73 -4.18 -9.98 -12.95
CA GLU A 73 -5.07 -9.01 -13.61
C GLU A 73 -4.40 -7.65 -13.85
N THR A 74 -3.48 -7.25 -12.96
CA THR A 74 -2.99 -5.85 -12.90
C THR A 74 -1.54 -5.68 -13.26
N ALA A 75 -0.73 -6.75 -13.25
CA ALA A 75 0.68 -6.65 -13.55
C ALA A 75 0.91 -6.21 -15.00
N PRO A 76 1.82 -5.25 -15.24
CA PRO A 76 2.16 -4.79 -16.57
C PRO A 76 2.80 -5.92 -17.40
N ARG A 77 2.55 -5.89 -18.69
CA ARG A 77 3.12 -6.83 -19.65
C ARG A 77 4.05 -6.12 -20.63
N TYR A 78 5.21 -6.69 -20.83
CA TYR A 78 6.28 -6.12 -21.65
C TYR A 78 6.57 -7.02 -22.84
N GLU A 79 6.94 -6.40 -23.95
CA GLU A 79 7.31 -7.13 -25.18
C GLU A 79 8.64 -7.87 -25.04
N SER A 80 9.52 -7.41 -24.15
CA SER A 80 10.81 -8.06 -23.91
C SER A 80 11.14 -8.08 -22.40
N ARG A 81 12.03 -9.01 -22.02
CA ARG A 81 12.55 -9.10 -20.65
C ARG A 81 13.31 -7.84 -20.27
N GLU A 82 14.09 -7.29 -21.20
CA GLU A 82 14.92 -6.10 -20.97
C GLU A 82 14.06 -4.88 -20.64
N LEU A 83 12.91 -4.71 -21.29
CA LEU A 83 11.97 -3.63 -20.97
C LEU A 83 11.37 -3.80 -19.55
N CYS A 84 11.00 -5.02 -19.21
CA CYS A 84 10.53 -5.33 -17.87
C CYS A 84 11.61 -5.06 -16.81
N GLU A 85 12.84 -5.51 -17.05
CA GLU A 85 13.95 -5.35 -16.10
C GLU A 85 14.42 -3.89 -15.94
N GLN A 86 14.15 -3.02 -16.91
CA GLN A 86 14.40 -1.58 -16.75
C GLN A 86 13.51 -0.97 -15.66
N GLU A 87 12.28 -1.42 -15.53
CA GLU A 87 11.35 -0.90 -14.54
C GLU A 87 11.39 -1.68 -13.21
N HIS A 88 11.67 -2.98 -13.28
CA HIS A 88 11.57 -3.88 -12.13
C HIS A 88 12.93 -4.38 -11.61
N GLY A 89 14.02 -4.04 -12.30
CA GLY A 89 15.38 -4.47 -11.97
C GLY A 89 15.72 -5.84 -12.55
N ALA A 90 17.00 -6.06 -12.76
CA ALA A 90 17.54 -7.28 -13.36
C ALA A 90 17.14 -8.54 -12.55
N GLY A 91 16.68 -9.58 -13.23
CA GLY A 91 16.27 -10.84 -12.63
C GLY A 91 14.89 -10.84 -11.97
N ASN A 92 14.17 -9.71 -11.99
CA ASN A 92 12.82 -9.62 -11.40
C ASN A 92 11.68 -9.77 -12.43
N CYS A 93 11.98 -10.32 -13.60
CA CYS A 93 11.02 -10.51 -14.69
C CYS A 93 10.98 -11.96 -15.17
N GLY A 94 9.78 -12.45 -15.45
CA GLY A 94 9.50 -13.78 -15.97
C GLY A 94 8.56 -13.77 -17.16
N GLY A 95 8.39 -14.93 -17.84
CA GLY A 95 7.34 -15.09 -18.84
C GLY A 95 5.96 -15.07 -18.22
N ASP A 96 4.97 -14.55 -18.94
CA ASP A 96 3.57 -14.55 -18.50
C ASP A 96 3.05 -15.99 -18.40
N PRO A 97 2.64 -16.47 -17.22
CA PRO A 97 2.17 -17.83 -17.05
C PRO A 97 0.87 -18.13 -17.83
N ALA A 98 0.07 -17.10 -18.14
CA ALA A 98 -1.13 -17.28 -18.94
C ALA A 98 -0.83 -17.55 -20.42
N GLN A 99 0.32 -17.07 -20.94
CA GLN A 99 0.69 -17.23 -22.33
C GLN A 99 1.52 -18.50 -22.63
N THR A 100 2.11 -19.12 -21.61
CA THR A 100 2.89 -20.35 -21.81
C THR A 100 2.05 -21.52 -22.30
N GLN A 101 0.74 -21.51 -22.07
CA GLN A 101 -0.18 -22.56 -22.53
C GLN A 101 -0.78 -22.26 -23.91
N GLU A 102 -0.95 -20.99 -24.30
CA GLU A 102 -1.55 -20.58 -25.57
C GLU A 102 -0.52 -20.33 -26.69
N ALA A 103 0.70 -19.96 -26.32
CA ALA A 103 1.78 -19.66 -27.29
C ALA A 103 2.25 -20.88 -28.09
N GLN A 104 1.92 -22.10 -27.68
CA GLN A 104 2.20 -23.31 -28.45
C GLN A 104 1.29 -23.49 -29.68
N ASN A 105 0.14 -22.78 -29.75
CA ASN A 105 -0.84 -22.93 -30.82
C ASN A 105 -1.05 -21.70 -31.71
N SER A 106 -0.50 -20.55 -31.38
CA SER A 106 -0.73 -19.32 -32.17
C SER A 106 0.49 -18.43 -31.99
N GLY A 107 1.19 -18.10 -33.07
CA GLY A 107 2.38 -17.23 -33.13
C GLY A 107 2.29 -15.87 -32.42
N GLY A 108 1.73 -15.85 -31.23
CA GLY A 108 1.62 -14.72 -30.32
C GLY A 108 2.95 -14.53 -29.59
N GLY A 109 3.45 -13.29 -29.61
CA GLY A 109 4.70 -12.90 -28.97
C GLY A 109 4.71 -13.25 -27.48
N PHE A 110 5.84 -13.72 -27.01
CA PHE A 110 6.07 -13.90 -25.56
C PHE A 110 5.91 -12.55 -24.88
N SER A 111 5.14 -12.49 -23.82
CA SER A 111 5.13 -11.32 -22.95
C SER A 111 5.86 -11.62 -21.65
N PHE A 112 6.50 -10.61 -21.14
CA PHE A 112 7.21 -10.65 -19.86
C PHE A 112 6.46 -9.81 -18.84
N MET A 113 6.49 -10.24 -17.60
CA MET A 113 5.87 -9.52 -16.50
C MET A 113 6.80 -9.55 -15.28
N PRO A 114 6.66 -8.58 -14.35
CA PRO A 114 7.43 -8.63 -13.10
C PRO A 114 7.09 -9.88 -12.31
N LEU A 115 8.01 -10.31 -11.45
CA LEU A 115 7.77 -11.40 -10.52
C LEU A 115 7.01 -10.88 -9.29
N LEU A 116 6.01 -11.64 -8.86
CA LEU A 116 5.38 -11.43 -7.56
C LEU A 116 6.41 -11.76 -6.47
N VAL A 117 6.81 -10.78 -5.68
CA VAL A 117 7.84 -10.94 -4.63
C VAL A 117 7.23 -11.03 -3.23
N GLY A 118 5.92 -10.98 -3.14
CA GLY A 118 5.18 -11.07 -1.89
C GLY A 118 3.86 -10.34 -1.96
N TYR A 119 3.23 -10.21 -0.82
CA TYR A 119 1.99 -9.47 -0.65
C TYR A 119 1.93 -8.78 0.71
N MET A 120 1.14 -7.72 0.77
CA MET A 120 0.88 -7.00 2.01
C MET A 120 -0.56 -7.29 2.44
N MET A 121 -0.76 -7.54 3.72
CA MET A 121 -2.08 -7.62 4.34
C MET A 121 -2.28 -6.43 5.27
N GLY A 122 -3.44 -5.80 5.20
CA GLY A 122 -3.80 -4.69 6.07
C GLY A 122 -5.21 -4.84 6.62
N SER A 123 -5.42 -4.41 7.87
CA SER A 123 -6.75 -4.34 8.46
C SER A 123 -7.46 -3.06 8.01
N MET A 124 -8.62 -3.18 7.38
CA MET A 124 -9.49 -2.05 7.03
C MET A 124 -10.47 -1.77 8.17
N LEU A 125 -10.03 -1.10 9.24
CA LEU A 125 -10.94 -0.72 10.33
C LEU A 125 -11.96 0.35 9.92
N SER A 126 -11.68 1.15 8.91
CA SER A 126 -12.48 2.34 8.58
C SER A 126 -13.67 2.10 7.65
N ARG A 127 -13.86 0.91 7.07
CA ARG A 127 -14.93 0.62 6.07
C ARG A 127 -15.61 -0.75 6.22
N GLY A 128 -15.91 -1.15 7.45
CA GLY A 128 -16.71 -2.37 7.66
C GLY A 128 -15.93 -3.61 8.06
N GLY A 129 -14.71 -3.44 8.55
CA GLY A 129 -13.95 -4.50 9.22
C GLY A 129 -13.62 -5.67 8.28
N GLY A 130 -12.51 -5.62 7.58
CA GLY A 130 -12.01 -6.71 6.74
C GLY A 130 -10.51 -6.64 6.60
N ILE A 131 -9.91 -7.76 6.19
CA ILE A 131 -8.53 -7.83 5.79
C ILE A 131 -8.48 -7.67 4.28
N SER A 132 -7.65 -6.76 3.79
CA SER A 132 -7.33 -6.62 2.36
C SER A 132 -5.88 -6.99 2.11
N SER A 133 -5.60 -7.47 0.93
CA SER A 133 -4.24 -7.76 0.50
C SER A 133 -3.91 -7.02 -0.78
N GLN A 134 -2.62 -6.74 -0.96
CA GLN A 134 -2.08 -6.15 -2.18
C GLN A 134 -0.84 -6.92 -2.60
N PRO A 135 -0.73 -7.30 -3.88
CA PRO A 135 0.47 -7.93 -4.40
C PRO A 135 1.62 -6.93 -4.45
N MET A 136 2.85 -7.43 -4.29
CA MET A 136 4.06 -6.62 -4.35
C MET A 136 4.99 -7.11 -5.44
N VAL A 137 5.54 -6.16 -6.20
CA VAL A 137 6.61 -6.36 -7.17
C VAL A 137 7.81 -5.50 -6.79
N ARG A 138 8.98 -5.85 -7.31
CA ARG A 138 10.19 -5.05 -7.10
C ARG A 138 10.28 -3.94 -8.14
N THR A 139 10.81 -2.80 -7.77
CA THR A 139 11.16 -1.68 -8.65
C THR A 139 12.67 -1.67 -8.92
N ALA A 140 13.11 -0.98 -9.99
CA ALA A 140 14.52 -0.94 -10.39
C ALA A 140 15.45 -0.34 -9.31
N ASP A 141 14.92 0.55 -8.47
CA ASP A 141 15.63 1.13 -7.32
C ASP A 141 15.64 0.22 -6.07
N GLY A 142 15.11 -1.01 -6.19
CA GLY A 142 15.13 -2.03 -5.15
C GLY A 142 14.04 -1.92 -4.10
N ARG A 143 13.11 -0.98 -4.25
CA ARG A 143 11.92 -0.86 -3.39
C ARG A 143 10.84 -1.83 -3.84
N PHE A 144 9.74 -1.86 -3.09
CA PHE A 144 8.54 -2.60 -3.44
C PHE A 144 7.42 -1.64 -3.85
N SER A 145 6.60 -2.07 -4.79
CA SER A 145 5.40 -1.35 -5.20
C SER A 145 4.28 -2.32 -5.51
N THR A 146 3.05 -1.80 -5.61
CA THR A 146 1.98 -2.53 -6.28
C THR A 146 2.31 -2.73 -7.76
N PRO A 147 1.76 -3.74 -8.44
CA PRO A 147 2.00 -3.95 -9.87
C PRO A 147 1.65 -2.75 -10.74
N LYS A 148 0.66 -1.95 -10.35
CA LYS A 148 0.27 -0.71 -11.04
C LYS A 148 1.20 0.47 -10.76
N GLY A 149 2.09 0.37 -9.77
CA GLY A 149 2.97 1.46 -9.36
C GLY A 149 2.29 2.62 -8.63
N ASP A 150 1.02 2.46 -8.26
CA ASP A 150 0.24 3.49 -7.55
C ASP A 150 0.60 3.62 -6.07
N GLN A 151 1.22 2.60 -5.49
CA GLN A 151 1.75 2.61 -4.13
C GLN A 151 3.18 2.08 -4.10
N SER A 152 4.02 2.71 -3.30
CA SER A 152 5.41 2.28 -3.02
C SER A 152 5.58 2.03 -1.53
N PHE A 153 6.40 1.03 -1.18
CA PHE A 153 6.61 0.56 0.18
C PHE A 153 8.09 0.58 0.54
#